data_3369deb4f0fe65f58e8b7cd22647b041
#
_entry.id   3369deb4f0fe65f58e8b7cd22647b041
#
_cell.length_a   1.000
_cell.length_b   1.000
_cell.length_c   1.000
_cell.angle_alpha   90.00
_cell.angle_beta   90.00
_cell.angle_gamma   90.00
#
_symmetry.space_group_name_H-M   'P 1'
#
loop_
_entity.id
_entity.type
_entity.pdbx_description
1 polymer ?
#
loop_
_entity_poly.entity_id
_entity_poly.type
_entity_poly.pdbx_seq_one_letter_code
_entity_poly.pdbx_strand_id
1 'polypeptide(L)'
;MNKKIYPFMLFLCLTTFGSMAQRIKGSDTVLPLTQTLSEEYLKTHPSASVTVTGGGSGVGISALLDGTTDIAMASRRIKFSEKMKMKQAKHDPAEVIVAYDALAVIVHPDNPVQQLTREQLEGIFRGKITNWKEVGGEDRKIVVYSRETSSGTYEFFKESVLGNKNYMSSILSMPATGAIIQSVRQTRGAIGYVGLAYLNKYVKALKVSYDGGEHYVYPSVENAVDKLYPIVRPLYYYYDKSKEADVSDFIQYITSDTGRDITLKMGFIPR
;
A
#
# COMPACT_ATOMS: atom_id res chain seq x y z
N MET A 1 79.08 -1.62 16.37
CA MET A 1 77.76 -2.24 16.69
C MET A 1 76.68 -1.45 16.02
N ASN A 2 76.27 -1.88 14.84
CA ASN A 2 75.17 -1.19 14.04
C ASN A 2 73.83 -1.81 14.39
N LYS A 3 73.00 -1.09 15.13
CA LYS A 3 71.58 -1.47 15.36
C LYS A 3 70.76 -1.14 14.15
N LYS A 4 70.30 -2.16 13.42
CA LYS A 4 69.31 -2.02 12.36
C LYS A 4 67.91 -1.84 13.00
N ILE A 5 67.33 -0.65 12.80
CA ILE A 5 65.96 -0.34 13.19
C ILE A 5 65.08 -0.78 12.03
N TYR A 6 64.23 -1.79 12.25
CA TYR A 6 63.20 -2.20 11.27
C TYR A 6 61.94 -1.32 11.51
N PRO A 7 61.40 -0.66 10.51
CA PRO A 7 60.14 0.07 10.67
C PRO A 7 59.00 -0.94 10.78
N PHE A 8 58.28 -0.89 11.91
CA PHE A 8 57.05 -1.65 12.12
C PHE A 8 55.95 -0.97 11.30
N MET A 9 55.61 -1.54 10.12
CA MET A 9 54.57 -1.05 9.24
C MET A 9 53.23 -1.50 9.80
N LEU A 10 52.54 -0.57 10.50
CA LEU A 10 51.19 -0.78 11.02
C LEU A 10 50.22 -0.84 9.85
N PHE A 11 49.80 -2.05 9.49
CA PHE A 11 48.77 -2.27 8.43
C PHE A 11 47.42 -1.93 9.01
N LEU A 12 46.92 -0.69 8.75
CA LEU A 12 45.59 -0.24 9.11
C LEU A 12 44.60 -0.93 8.19
N CYS A 13 44.04 -2.07 8.59
CA CYS A 13 42.90 -2.68 7.88
C CYS A 13 41.69 -1.74 7.95
N LEU A 14 41.51 -0.92 6.93
CA LEU A 14 40.22 -0.26 6.68
C LEU A 14 39.21 -1.34 6.29
N THR A 15 38.43 -1.81 7.24
CA THR A 15 37.22 -2.57 6.99
C THR A 15 36.23 -1.60 6.35
N THR A 16 36.16 -1.56 5.02
CA THR A 16 35.04 -0.94 4.31
C THR A 16 33.79 -1.75 4.63
N PHE A 17 32.98 -1.28 5.58
CA PHE A 17 31.60 -1.73 5.71
C PHE A 17 30.91 -1.31 4.41
N GLY A 18 30.84 -2.22 3.44
CA GLY A 18 30.05 -2.03 2.25
C GLY A 18 28.59 -1.90 2.68
N SER A 19 28.04 -0.68 2.58
CA SER A 19 26.61 -0.46 2.75
C SER A 19 25.89 -1.27 1.67
N MET A 20 25.24 -2.36 2.06
CA MET A 20 24.40 -3.12 1.15
C MET A 20 23.16 -2.27 0.83
N ALA A 21 22.90 -2.04 -0.46
CA ALA A 21 21.71 -1.32 -0.88
C ALA A 21 20.45 -2.09 -0.49
N GLN A 22 19.61 -1.52 0.37
CA GLN A 22 18.32 -2.10 0.73
C GLN A 22 17.36 -1.98 -0.46
N ARG A 23 16.78 -3.09 -0.87
CA ARG A 23 15.80 -3.17 -1.96
C ARG A 23 14.42 -3.36 -1.35
N ILE A 24 13.53 -2.42 -1.63
CA ILE A 24 12.15 -2.44 -1.14
C ILE A 24 11.20 -2.50 -2.34
N LYS A 25 10.30 -3.48 -2.37
CA LYS A 25 9.41 -3.69 -3.52
C LYS A 25 8.00 -4.08 -3.09
N GLY A 26 6.98 -3.65 -3.86
CA GLY A 26 5.64 -4.18 -3.66
C GLY A 26 4.50 -3.21 -3.87
N SER A 27 3.68 -3.02 -2.85
CA SER A 27 2.41 -2.30 -2.91
C SER A 27 2.54 -0.86 -3.41
N ASP A 28 1.84 -0.53 -4.51
CA ASP A 28 1.75 0.85 -4.99
C ASP A 28 1.03 1.77 -4.00
N THR A 29 0.17 1.23 -3.13
CA THR A 29 -0.46 2.02 -2.06
C THR A 29 0.57 2.51 -1.05
N VAL A 30 1.54 1.67 -0.71
CA VAL A 30 2.58 1.97 0.29
C VAL A 30 3.77 2.71 -0.32
N LEU A 31 3.92 2.64 -1.64
CA LEU A 31 5.06 3.19 -2.38
C LEU A 31 5.39 4.65 -2.02
N PRO A 32 4.46 5.63 -2.09
CA PRO A 32 4.82 7.02 -1.81
C PRO A 32 5.24 7.24 -0.35
N LEU A 33 4.60 6.56 0.60
CA LEU A 33 5.01 6.60 2.00
C LEU A 33 6.44 6.09 2.16
N THR A 34 6.75 4.92 1.56
CA THR A 34 8.08 4.33 1.66
C THR A 34 9.14 5.18 0.98
N GLN A 35 8.83 5.79 -0.17
CA GLN A 35 9.74 6.72 -0.84
C GLN A 35 10.08 7.92 0.04
N THR A 36 9.08 8.59 0.60
CA THR A 36 9.29 9.73 1.49
C THR A 36 10.08 9.33 2.75
N LEU A 37 9.72 8.20 3.39
CA LEU A 37 10.46 7.69 4.54
C LEU A 37 11.92 7.36 4.21
N SER A 38 12.17 6.79 3.02
CA SER A 38 13.52 6.48 2.56
C SER A 38 14.34 7.75 2.28
N GLU A 39 13.75 8.74 1.64
CA GLU A 39 14.39 10.03 1.37
C GLU A 39 14.80 10.75 2.67
N GLU A 40 13.91 10.78 3.65
CA GLU A 40 14.20 11.39 4.96
C GLU A 40 15.22 10.57 5.76
N TYR A 41 15.16 9.23 5.71
CA TYR A 41 16.15 8.34 6.32
C TYR A 41 17.56 8.59 5.77
N LEU A 42 17.71 8.71 4.45
CA LEU A 42 18.99 8.92 3.79
C LEU A 42 19.64 10.27 4.15
N LYS A 43 18.86 11.29 4.54
CA LYS A 43 19.42 12.57 5.03
C LYS A 43 20.24 12.41 6.32
N THR A 44 19.85 11.48 7.17
CA THR A 44 20.51 11.19 8.45
C THR A 44 21.45 9.99 8.37
N HIS A 45 21.39 9.20 7.31
CA HIS A 45 22.20 8.01 7.07
C HIS A 45 22.85 8.06 5.68
N PRO A 46 23.80 8.99 5.44
CA PRO A 46 24.36 9.25 4.11
C PRO A 46 25.16 8.09 3.51
N SER A 47 25.56 7.12 4.32
CA SER A 47 26.22 5.88 3.87
C SER A 47 25.22 4.79 3.46
N ALA A 48 23.95 4.92 3.80
CA ALA A 48 22.92 3.96 3.42
C ALA A 48 22.52 4.13 1.94
N SER A 49 22.00 3.06 1.36
CA SER A 49 21.40 3.07 0.02
C SER A 49 20.07 2.33 0.08
N VAL A 50 18.98 2.97 -0.37
CA VAL A 50 17.63 2.39 -0.38
C VAL A 50 17.03 2.57 -1.76
N THR A 51 16.53 1.49 -2.34
CA THR A 51 15.80 1.50 -3.61
C THR A 51 14.36 1.05 -3.39
N VAL A 52 13.39 1.85 -3.81
CA VAL A 52 11.97 1.57 -3.62
C VAL A 52 11.26 1.43 -4.96
N THR A 53 10.56 0.32 -5.17
CA THR A 53 9.83 0.03 -6.42
C THR A 53 8.42 -0.49 -6.13
N GLY A 54 7.44 -0.11 -6.95
CA GLY A 54 6.06 -0.57 -6.90
C GLY A 54 5.84 -1.92 -7.60
N GLY A 55 4.60 -2.16 -8.04
CA GLY A 55 4.19 -3.34 -8.83
C GLY A 55 3.14 -4.22 -8.16
N GLY A 56 2.66 -3.83 -6.96
CA GLY A 56 1.63 -4.55 -6.22
C GLY A 56 2.17 -5.48 -5.12
N SER A 57 1.33 -5.74 -4.12
CA SER A 57 1.71 -6.55 -2.94
C SER A 57 2.15 -7.96 -3.30
N GLY A 58 1.49 -8.59 -4.27
CA GLY A 58 1.85 -9.94 -4.72
C GLY A 58 3.24 -9.99 -5.36
N VAL A 59 3.60 -8.96 -6.12
CA VAL A 59 4.92 -8.83 -6.74
C VAL A 59 6.01 -8.66 -5.69
N GLY A 60 5.77 -7.82 -4.67
CA GLY A 60 6.72 -7.65 -3.55
C GLY A 60 6.93 -8.94 -2.76
N ILE A 61 5.84 -9.65 -2.42
CA ILE A 61 5.90 -10.92 -1.70
C ILE A 61 6.63 -12.00 -2.52
N SER A 62 6.39 -12.07 -3.83
CA SER A 62 7.14 -12.98 -4.71
C SER A 62 8.61 -12.61 -4.78
N ALA A 63 8.94 -11.32 -4.91
CA ALA A 63 10.32 -10.85 -4.93
C ALA A 63 11.07 -11.16 -3.61
N LEU A 64 10.37 -11.12 -2.47
CA LEU A 64 10.94 -11.53 -1.19
C LEU A 64 11.22 -13.04 -1.16
N LEU A 65 10.29 -13.87 -1.64
CA LEU A 65 10.48 -15.31 -1.79
C LEU A 65 11.67 -15.65 -2.69
N ASP A 66 11.84 -14.90 -3.78
CA ASP A 66 12.92 -15.10 -4.76
C ASP A 66 14.26 -14.46 -4.32
N GLY A 67 14.32 -13.81 -3.15
CA GLY A 67 15.50 -13.12 -2.62
C GLY A 67 15.93 -11.89 -3.44
N THR A 68 15.05 -11.36 -4.31
CA THR A 68 15.33 -10.20 -5.17
C THR A 68 14.94 -8.87 -4.53
N THR A 69 14.31 -8.89 -3.36
CA THR A 69 14.07 -7.74 -2.48
C THR A 69 14.37 -8.10 -1.03
N ASP A 70 14.69 -7.11 -0.23
CA ASP A 70 15.00 -7.30 1.20
C ASP A 70 13.77 -7.01 2.07
N ILE A 71 12.92 -6.09 1.61
CA ILE A 71 11.63 -5.76 2.24
C ILE A 71 10.52 -5.79 1.18
N ALA A 72 9.45 -6.53 1.44
CA ALA A 72 8.24 -6.51 0.62
C ALA A 72 7.20 -5.58 1.25
N MET A 73 6.75 -4.56 0.50
CA MET A 73 5.62 -3.71 0.87
C MET A 73 4.30 -4.40 0.52
N ALA A 74 3.34 -4.41 1.44
CA ALA A 74 2.03 -4.99 1.16
C ALA A 74 0.89 -4.16 1.77
N SER A 75 -0.22 -4.08 1.05
CA SER A 75 -1.49 -3.47 1.49
C SER A 75 -2.57 -4.52 1.73
N ARG A 76 -2.15 -5.73 1.99
CA ARG A 76 -2.90 -6.87 2.49
C ARG A 76 -1.98 -7.79 3.29
N ARG A 77 -2.56 -8.63 4.11
CA ARG A 77 -1.78 -9.68 4.77
C ARG A 77 -1.25 -10.69 3.74
N ILE A 78 -0.08 -11.28 4.04
CA ILE A 78 0.47 -12.40 3.28
C ILE A 78 -0.53 -13.57 3.28
N LYS A 79 -0.79 -14.17 2.11
CA LYS A 79 -1.70 -15.30 1.98
C LYS A 79 -1.09 -16.57 2.60
N PHE A 80 -1.94 -17.46 3.08
CA PHE A 80 -1.47 -18.74 3.62
C PHE A 80 -0.61 -19.53 2.61
N SER A 81 -1.01 -19.58 1.35
CA SER A 81 -0.25 -20.21 0.28
C SER A 81 1.12 -19.59 0.02
N GLU A 82 1.22 -18.24 0.11
CA GLU A 82 2.48 -17.52 -0.02
C GLU A 82 3.40 -17.82 1.17
N LYS A 83 2.85 -17.81 2.39
CA LYS A 83 3.59 -18.16 3.61
C LYS A 83 4.09 -19.61 3.58
N MET A 84 3.30 -20.56 3.05
CA MET A 84 3.72 -21.93 2.91
C MET A 84 4.86 -22.09 1.89
N LYS A 85 4.81 -21.39 0.75
CA LYS A 85 5.89 -21.38 -0.23
C LYS A 85 7.20 -20.82 0.37
N MET A 86 7.12 -19.75 1.15
CA MET A 86 8.29 -19.19 1.86
C MET A 86 8.90 -20.22 2.82
N LYS A 87 8.07 -20.90 3.62
CA LYS A 87 8.55 -21.97 4.52
C LYS A 87 9.22 -23.13 3.77
N GLN A 88 8.65 -23.55 2.63
CA GLN A 88 9.26 -24.60 1.79
C GLN A 88 10.62 -24.16 1.24
N ALA A 89 10.78 -22.88 0.92
CA ALA A 89 12.04 -22.27 0.52
C ALA A 89 12.98 -21.93 1.70
N LYS A 90 12.61 -22.33 2.94
CA LYS A 90 13.34 -22.05 4.21
C LYS A 90 13.43 -20.57 4.56
N HIS A 91 12.49 -19.75 4.09
CA HIS A 91 12.32 -18.36 4.53
C HIS A 91 11.32 -18.28 5.68
N ASP A 92 11.59 -17.45 6.68
CA ASP A 92 10.66 -17.14 7.79
C ASP A 92 10.29 -15.65 7.75
N PRO A 93 9.16 -15.29 7.13
CA PRO A 93 8.80 -13.88 6.98
C PRO A 93 8.39 -13.27 8.32
N ALA A 94 9.09 -12.21 8.73
CA ALA A 94 8.66 -11.27 9.76
C ALA A 94 7.60 -10.34 9.18
N GLU A 95 6.63 -9.94 10.00
CA GLU A 95 5.54 -9.02 9.66
C GLU A 95 5.64 -7.76 10.52
N VAL A 96 5.71 -6.60 9.88
CA VAL A 96 5.67 -5.29 10.56
C VAL A 96 4.51 -4.48 10.01
N ILE A 97 3.58 -4.04 10.86
CA ILE A 97 2.58 -3.04 10.49
C ILE A 97 3.27 -1.67 10.51
N VAL A 98 3.29 -0.98 9.37
CA VAL A 98 3.96 0.31 9.22
C VAL A 98 3.00 1.50 9.32
N ALA A 99 1.75 1.29 8.92
CA ALA A 99 0.68 2.28 8.97
C ALA A 99 -0.69 1.60 8.82
N TYR A 100 -1.77 2.39 8.96
CA TYR A 100 -3.10 2.01 8.49
C TYR A 100 -3.53 2.95 7.35
N ASP A 101 -4.38 2.44 6.47
CA ASP A 101 -4.92 3.15 5.31
C ASP A 101 -6.43 3.00 5.25
N ALA A 102 -7.15 4.08 5.02
CA ALA A 102 -8.56 4.05 4.68
C ALA A 102 -8.71 3.98 3.16
N LEU A 103 -9.57 3.09 2.68
CA LEU A 103 -9.81 2.93 1.25
C LEU A 103 -11.03 3.74 0.82
N ALA A 104 -10.82 4.81 0.08
CA ALA A 104 -11.88 5.68 -0.43
C ALA A 104 -12.47 5.14 -1.74
N VAL A 105 -13.79 5.08 -1.83
CA VAL A 105 -14.52 4.90 -3.09
C VAL A 105 -14.60 6.26 -3.77
N ILE A 106 -14.17 6.32 -5.04
CA ILE A 106 -14.09 7.56 -5.80
C ILE A 106 -14.91 7.53 -7.09
N VAL A 107 -15.45 8.68 -7.44
CA VAL A 107 -16.19 8.91 -8.67
C VAL A 107 -15.72 10.19 -9.37
N HIS A 108 -16.18 10.41 -10.61
CA HIS A 108 -15.97 11.68 -11.30
C HIS A 108 -16.53 12.85 -10.47
N PRO A 109 -15.89 14.03 -10.43
CA PRO A 109 -16.36 15.18 -9.64
C PRO A 109 -17.80 15.60 -9.92
N ASP A 110 -18.24 15.55 -11.19
CA ASP A 110 -19.59 15.91 -11.61
C ASP A 110 -20.65 14.82 -11.32
N ASN A 111 -20.28 13.67 -10.79
CA ASN A 111 -21.27 12.64 -10.45
C ASN A 111 -22.13 13.13 -9.29
N PRO A 112 -23.49 13.19 -9.40
CA PRO A 112 -24.35 13.71 -8.34
C PRO A 112 -24.45 12.82 -7.10
N VAL A 113 -24.13 11.50 -7.22
CA VAL A 113 -24.17 10.56 -6.09
C VAL A 113 -23.17 10.97 -5.02
N GLN A 114 -23.61 11.00 -3.75
CA GLN A 114 -22.80 11.43 -2.62
C GLN A 114 -22.40 10.26 -1.70
N GLN A 115 -23.13 9.17 -1.75
CA GLN A 115 -22.99 8.07 -0.81
C GLN A 115 -23.54 6.76 -1.39
N LEU A 116 -22.98 5.63 -0.93
CA LEU A 116 -23.42 4.28 -1.30
C LEU A 116 -23.36 3.35 -0.08
N THR A 117 -24.27 2.38 -0.02
CA THR A 117 -24.15 1.28 0.94
C THR A 117 -23.14 0.25 0.45
N ARG A 118 -22.67 -0.62 1.35
CA ARG A 118 -21.81 -1.77 0.99
C ARG A 118 -22.48 -2.66 -0.05
N GLU A 119 -23.79 -2.90 0.07
CA GLU A 119 -24.59 -3.73 -0.85
C GLU A 119 -24.65 -3.10 -2.25
N GLN A 120 -24.82 -1.77 -2.32
CA GLN A 120 -24.79 -1.04 -3.59
C GLN A 120 -23.39 -1.10 -4.23
N LEU A 121 -22.33 -0.93 -3.43
CA LEU A 121 -20.95 -1.11 -3.91
C LEU A 121 -20.72 -2.53 -4.42
N GLU A 122 -21.12 -3.56 -3.64
CA GLU A 122 -21.06 -4.95 -4.10
C GLU A 122 -21.83 -5.12 -5.42
N GLY A 123 -23.04 -4.59 -5.52
CA GLY A 123 -23.86 -4.65 -6.72
C GLY A 123 -23.19 -4.04 -7.95
N ILE A 124 -22.59 -2.86 -7.80
CA ILE A 124 -21.87 -2.14 -8.86
C ILE A 124 -20.63 -2.94 -9.31
N PHE A 125 -19.74 -3.28 -8.39
CA PHE A 125 -18.48 -3.95 -8.73
C PHE A 125 -18.66 -5.40 -9.22
N ARG A 126 -19.83 -5.99 -8.99
CA ARG A 126 -20.21 -7.29 -9.52
C ARG A 126 -21.06 -7.21 -10.80
N GLY A 127 -21.41 -6.01 -11.27
CA GLY A 127 -22.21 -5.78 -12.48
C GLY A 127 -23.68 -6.10 -12.32
N LYS A 128 -24.21 -6.10 -11.09
CA LYS A 128 -25.66 -6.22 -10.82
C LYS A 128 -26.36 -4.86 -10.93
N ILE A 129 -25.67 -3.78 -10.56
CA ILE A 129 -26.07 -2.39 -10.73
C ILE A 129 -25.17 -1.82 -11.82
N THR A 130 -25.75 -1.38 -12.93
CA THR A 130 -24.99 -1.00 -14.13
C THR A 130 -25.25 0.44 -14.58
N ASN A 131 -26.22 1.08 -13.97
CA ASN A 131 -26.60 2.46 -14.28
C ASN A 131 -26.70 3.29 -12.99
N TRP A 132 -26.16 4.50 -13.02
CA TRP A 132 -26.17 5.40 -11.86
C TRP A 132 -27.58 5.75 -11.37
N LYS A 133 -28.60 5.75 -12.24
CA LYS A 133 -29.99 5.98 -11.85
C LYS A 133 -30.51 4.96 -10.82
N GLU A 134 -29.98 3.75 -10.80
CA GLU A 134 -30.36 2.70 -9.86
C GLU A 134 -29.93 3.01 -8.40
N VAL A 135 -29.04 4.00 -8.25
CA VAL A 135 -28.53 4.45 -6.95
C VAL A 135 -28.70 5.98 -6.76
N GLY A 136 -29.69 6.56 -7.43
CA GLY A 136 -30.06 7.98 -7.28
C GLY A 136 -29.21 8.97 -8.07
N GLY A 137 -28.45 8.51 -9.06
CA GLY A 137 -27.68 9.33 -9.96
C GLY A 137 -28.39 9.60 -11.30
N GLU A 138 -27.62 10.11 -12.26
CA GLU A 138 -28.09 10.35 -13.64
C GLU A 138 -28.35 9.03 -14.38
N ASP A 139 -29.17 9.07 -15.45
CA ASP A 139 -29.30 7.96 -16.40
C ASP A 139 -28.01 7.80 -17.22
N ARG A 140 -27.03 7.16 -16.63
CA ARG A 140 -25.68 6.99 -17.16
C ARG A 140 -25.10 5.63 -16.77
N LYS A 141 -24.54 4.93 -17.76
CA LYS A 141 -23.85 3.66 -17.53
C LYS A 141 -22.68 3.84 -16.55
N ILE A 142 -22.56 2.91 -15.59
CA ILE A 142 -21.42 2.85 -14.67
C ILE A 142 -20.23 2.20 -15.37
N VAL A 143 -19.05 2.85 -15.27
CA VAL A 143 -17.77 2.33 -15.75
C VAL A 143 -16.91 1.99 -14.53
N VAL A 144 -16.66 0.70 -14.32
CA VAL A 144 -16.04 0.21 -13.10
C VAL A 144 -14.54 0.00 -13.32
N TYR A 145 -13.72 0.70 -12.53
CA TYR A 145 -12.27 0.55 -12.52
C TYR A 145 -11.82 -0.17 -11.26
N SER A 146 -10.89 -1.10 -11.43
CA SER A 146 -10.25 -1.86 -10.35
C SER A 146 -8.74 -1.88 -10.55
N ARG A 147 -8.02 -2.35 -9.54
CA ARG A 147 -6.61 -2.68 -9.67
C ARG A 147 -6.45 -4.09 -10.24
N GLU A 148 -5.26 -4.40 -10.74
CA GLU A 148 -4.87 -5.74 -11.14
C GLU A 148 -4.86 -6.73 -9.96
N THR A 149 -4.93 -8.02 -10.25
CA THR A 149 -4.98 -9.10 -9.24
C THR A 149 -3.72 -9.22 -8.39
N SER A 150 -2.57 -8.70 -8.84
CA SER A 150 -1.34 -8.59 -8.05
C SER A 150 -1.42 -7.55 -6.93
N SER A 151 -2.40 -6.61 -7.02
CA SER A 151 -2.59 -5.54 -6.06
C SER A 151 -3.21 -6.04 -4.75
N GLY A 152 -2.59 -5.69 -3.63
CA GLY A 152 -3.19 -5.91 -2.32
C GLY A 152 -4.49 -5.13 -2.12
N THR A 153 -4.64 -3.98 -2.80
CA THR A 153 -5.87 -3.19 -2.75
C THR A 153 -7.03 -3.87 -3.46
N TYR A 154 -6.77 -4.56 -4.58
CA TYR A 154 -7.76 -5.41 -5.25
C TYR A 154 -8.27 -6.51 -4.31
N GLU A 155 -7.37 -7.24 -3.69
CA GLU A 155 -7.71 -8.34 -2.78
C GLU A 155 -8.46 -7.83 -1.54
N PHE A 156 -7.99 -6.76 -0.93
CA PHE A 156 -8.65 -6.19 0.25
C PHE A 156 -10.06 -5.68 -0.06
N PHE A 157 -10.26 -4.98 -1.19
CA PHE A 157 -11.60 -4.54 -1.59
C PHE A 157 -12.52 -5.73 -1.88
N LYS A 158 -11.99 -6.79 -2.51
CA LYS A 158 -12.73 -8.03 -2.74
C LYS A 158 -13.19 -8.66 -1.42
N GLU A 159 -12.33 -8.70 -0.43
CA GLU A 159 -12.63 -9.27 0.88
C GLU A 159 -13.64 -8.39 1.65
N SER A 160 -13.33 -7.10 1.83
CA SER A 160 -14.05 -6.21 2.73
C SER A 160 -15.37 -5.68 2.15
N VAL A 161 -15.45 -5.45 0.84
CA VAL A 161 -16.64 -4.87 0.19
C VAL A 161 -17.46 -5.94 -0.53
N LEU A 162 -16.81 -6.86 -1.27
CA LEU A 162 -17.51 -7.87 -2.07
C LEU A 162 -17.75 -9.18 -1.31
N GLY A 163 -17.31 -9.31 -0.06
CA GLY A 163 -17.46 -10.56 0.72
C GLY A 163 -16.82 -11.75 0.02
N ASN A 164 -15.63 -11.59 -0.55
CA ASN A 164 -14.88 -12.57 -1.35
C ASN A 164 -15.55 -13.01 -2.67
N LYS A 165 -16.66 -12.38 -3.08
CA LYS A 165 -17.28 -12.64 -4.37
C LYS A 165 -16.46 -12.06 -5.51
N ASN A 166 -16.58 -12.61 -6.71
CA ASN A 166 -15.81 -12.13 -7.86
C ASN A 166 -16.34 -10.81 -8.39
N TYR A 167 -15.43 -9.97 -8.85
CA TYR A 167 -15.75 -8.80 -9.65
C TYR A 167 -16.44 -9.21 -10.96
N MET A 168 -17.13 -8.25 -11.58
CA MET A 168 -17.67 -8.43 -12.94
C MET A 168 -16.54 -8.72 -13.94
N SER A 169 -16.79 -9.55 -14.95
CA SER A 169 -15.77 -9.92 -15.95
C SER A 169 -15.32 -8.77 -16.85
N SER A 170 -16.17 -7.75 -17.02
CA SER A 170 -15.89 -6.57 -17.83
C SER A 170 -15.28 -5.40 -17.05
N ILE A 171 -14.76 -5.66 -15.85
CA ILE A 171 -14.07 -4.62 -15.05
C ILE A 171 -12.80 -4.15 -15.74
N LEU A 172 -12.54 -2.84 -15.70
CA LEU A 172 -11.32 -2.25 -16.27
C LEU A 172 -10.21 -2.27 -15.22
N SER A 173 -9.21 -3.13 -15.46
CA SER A 173 -8.07 -3.29 -14.56
C SER A 173 -6.98 -2.26 -14.83
N MET A 174 -6.51 -1.59 -13.76
CA MET A 174 -5.47 -0.56 -13.82
C MET A 174 -4.20 -1.02 -13.09
N PRO A 175 -3.02 -0.80 -13.67
CA PRO A 175 -1.75 -1.30 -13.11
C PRO A 175 -1.33 -0.57 -11.82
N ALA A 176 -1.73 0.71 -11.65
CA ALA A 176 -1.30 1.53 -10.53
C ALA A 176 -2.45 2.38 -9.96
N THR A 177 -2.29 2.83 -8.70
CA THR A 177 -3.30 3.68 -8.03
C THR A 177 -3.53 5.00 -8.77
N GLY A 178 -2.46 5.63 -9.27
CA GLY A 178 -2.56 6.86 -10.07
C GLY A 178 -3.36 6.68 -11.37
N ALA A 179 -3.29 5.49 -11.98
CA ALA A 179 -4.07 5.18 -13.18
C ALA A 179 -5.58 5.11 -12.89
N ILE A 180 -5.99 4.62 -11.72
CA ILE A 180 -7.41 4.69 -11.27
C ILE A 180 -7.88 6.14 -11.22
N ILE A 181 -7.11 7.02 -10.58
CA ILE A 181 -7.47 8.45 -10.46
C ILE A 181 -7.62 9.10 -11.83
N GLN A 182 -6.67 8.88 -12.73
CA GLN A 182 -6.73 9.44 -14.09
C GLN A 182 -7.96 8.93 -14.87
N SER A 183 -8.25 7.64 -14.79
CA SER A 183 -9.40 7.04 -15.46
C SER A 183 -10.72 7.57 -14.90
N VAL A 184 -10.85 7.68 -13.58
CA VAL A 184 -12.06 8.22 -12.92
C VAL A 184 -12.25 9.69 -13.25
N ARG A 185 -11.17 10.49 -13.24
CA ARG A 185 -11.21 11.91 -13.61
C ARG A 185 -11.67 12.15 -15.04
N GLN A 186 -11.33 11.26 -15.99
CA GLN A 186 -11.61 11.42 -17.41
C GLN A 186 -12.97 10.85 -17.83
N THR A 187 -13.63 10.05 -16.98
CA THR A 187 -14.82 9.29 -17.34
C THR A 187 -15.98 9.65 -16.41
N ARG A 188 -16.98 10.39 -16.91
CA ARG A 188 -18.11 10.88 -16.09
C ARG A 188 -18.92 9.78 -15.39
N GLY A 189 -19.04 8.59 -16.00
CA GLY A 189 -19.72 7.44 -15.41
C GLY A 189 -18.84 6.57 -14.51
N ALA A 190 -17.59 6.96 -14.27
CA ALA A 190 -16.61 6.12 -13.58
C ALA A 190 -16.87 5.96 -12.08
N ILE A 191 -16.50 4.79 -11.58
CA ILE A 191 -16.29 4.48 -10.16
C ILE A 191 -14.99 3.68 -10.01
N GLY A 192 -14.26 3.93 -8.94
CA GLY A 192 -13.04 3.20 -8.55
C GLY A 192 -12.80 3.31 -7.06
N TYR A 193 -11.65 2.82 -6.61
CA TYR A 193 -11.23 2.93 -5.21
C TYR A 193 -9.72 3.13 -5.09
N VAL A 194 -9.31 3.94 -4.12
CA VAL A 194 -7.89 4.28 -3.85
C VAL A 194 -7.65 4.42 -2.36
N GLY A 195 -6.41 4.31 -1.91
CA GLY A 195 -6.04 4.69 -0.56
C GLY A 195 -6.28 6.18 -0.32
N LEU A 196 -6.66 6.53 0.90
CA LEU A 196 -7.01 7.89 1.31
C LEU A 196 -5.91 8.92 1.00
N ALA A 197 -4.65 8.55 1.19
CA ALA A 197 -3.48 9.38 0.88
C ALA A 197 -3.36 9.79 -0.62
N TYR A 198 -4.09 9.12 -1.51
CA TYR A 198 -4.14 9.45 -2.93
C TYR A 198 -5.27 10.40 -3.31
N LEU A 199 -6.20 10.70 -2.40
CA LEU A 199 -7.30 11.62 -2.70
C LEU A 199 -6.76 13.01 -3.08
N ASN A 200 -7.35 13.57 -4.11
CA ASN A 200 -7.04 14.91 -4.59
C ASN A 200 -8.30 15.57 -5.19
N LYS A 201 -8.17 16.84 -5.55
CA LYS A 201 -9.26 17.66 -6.09
C LYS A 201 -9.88 17.21 -7.42
N TYR A 202 -9.26 16.23 -8.08
CA TYR A 202 -9.69 15.76 -9.41
C TYR A 202 -10.68 14.59 -9.37
N VAL A 203 -10.94 14.04 -8.20
CA VAL A 203 -11.93 12.98 -7.98
C VAL A 203 -12.77 13.28 -6.74
N LYS A 204 -13.97 12.76 -6.70
CA LYS A 204 -14.87 12.90 -5.55
C LYS A 204 -14.93 11.59 -4.78
N ALA A 205 -14.66 11.64 -3.48
CA ALA A 205 -14.87 10.51 -2.59
C ALA A 205 -16.34 10.43 -2.15
N LEU A 206 -16.87 9.22 -2.04
CA LEU A 206 -18.21 8.94 -1.56
C LEU A 206 -18.20 8.58 -0.07
N LYS A 207 -19.26 8.96 0.64
CA LYS A 207 -19.56 8.37 1.95
C LYS A 207 -20.00 6.92 1.76
N VAL A 208 -19.69 6.07 2.73
CA VAL A 208 -20.09 4.65 2.71
C VAL A 208 -20.83 4.28 3.97
N SER A 209 -21.80 3.35 3.83
CA SER A 209 -22.54 2.76 4.92
C SER A 209 -22.34 1.25 4.95
N TYR A 210 -22.16 0.68 6.14
CA TYR A 210 -22.04 -0.77 6.39
C TYR A 210 -23.16 -1.31 7.29
N ASP A 211 -24.15 -0.49 7.59
CA ASP A 211 -25.31 -0.77 8.42
C ASP A 211 -26.66 -0.62 7.68
N GLY A 212 -26.64 -0.88 6.37
CA GLY A 212 -27.84 -0.85 5.54
C GLY A 212 -28.34 0.56 5.17
N GLY A 213 -27.51 1.60 5.39
CA GLY A 213 -27.85 2.98 5.05
C GLY A 213 -28.30 3.83 6.25
N GLU A 214 -28.13 3.35 7.47
CA GLU A 214 -28.44 4.13 8.68
C GLU A 214 -27.41 5.25 8.88
N HIS A 215 -26.10 4.92 8.75
CA HIS A 215 -25.00 5.88 8.90
C HIS A 215 -24.09 5.85 7.69
N TYR A 216 -23.85 7.02 7.08
CA TYR A 216 -22.92 7.21 5.98
C TYR A 216 -21.71 8.01 6.44
N VAL A 217 -20.53 7.37 6.39
CA VAL A 217 -19.28 7.94 6.88
C VAL A 217 -18.36 8.33 5.73
N TYR A 218 -17.78 9.53 5.79
CA TYR A 218 -16.81 10.02 4.81
C TYR A 218 -15.42 9.43 5.08
N PRO A 219 -14.65 9.05 4.03
CA PRO A 219 -13.26 8.60 4.20
C PRO A 219 -12.37 9.77 4.62
N SER A 220 -11.97 9.78 5.87
CA SER A 220 -11.00 10.73 6.43
C SER A 220 -10.08 10.03 7.43
N VAL A 221 -8.92 10.62 7.70
CA VAL A 221 -8.00 10.12 8.73
C VAL A 221 -8.70 10.08 10.09
N GLU A 222 -9.42 11.15 10.44
CA GLU A 222 -10.18 11.25 11.69
C GLU A 222 -11.20 10.11 11.83
N ASN A 223 -12.10 9.95 10.87
CA ASN A 223 -13.10 8.88 10.90
C ASN A 223 -12.49 7.47 10.91
N ALA A 224 -11.31 7.30 10.33
CA ALA A 224 -10.62 6.03 10.35
C ALA A 224 -9.93 5.74 11.70
N VAL A 225 -9.37 6.76 12.35
CA VAL A 225 -8.79 6.70 13.70
C VAL A 225 -9.91 6.39 14.72
N ASP A 226 -11.04 7.07 14.61
CA ASP A 226 -12.21 6.88 15.47
C ASP A 226 -12.97 5.58 15.18
N LYS A 227 -12.50 4.78 14.21
CA LYS A 227 -13.12 3.51 13.79
C LYS A 227 -14.57 3.67 13.28
N LEU A 228 -14.93 4.86 12.85
CA LEU A 228 -16.22 5.15 12.23
C LEU A 228 -16.24 4.75 10.76
N TYR A 229 -15.14 4.99 10.04
CA TYR A 229 -15.02 4.60 8.63
C TYR A 229 -14.74 3.10 8.50
N PRO A 230 -15.56 2.33 7.74
CA PRO A 230 -15.51 0.87 7.81
C PRO A 230 -14.43 0.21 6.93
N ILE A 231 -13.89 0.92 5.92
CA ILE A 231 -12.93 0.33 4.97
C ILE A 231 -11.51 0.75 5.34
N VAL A 232 -11.00 0.21 6.45
CA VAL A 232 -9.64 0.50 6.98
C VAL A 232 -8.83 -0.80 7.02
N ARG A 233 -7.56 -0.69 6.71
CA ARG A 233 -6.64 -1.85 6.68
C ARG A 233 -5.26 -1.48 7.20
N PRO A 234 -4.52 -2.43 7.77
CA PRO A 234 -3.09 -2.28 8.01
C PRO A 234 -2.29 -2.38 6.71
N LEU A 235 -1.18 -1.66 6.68
CA LEU A 235 -0.14 -1.72 5.68
C LEU A 235 1.08 -2.40 6.29
N TYR A 236 1.73 -3.26 5.52
CA TYR A 236 2.74 -4.18 6.01
C TYR A 236 4.07 -4.03 5.29
N TYR A 237 5.15 -4.26 6.05
CA TYR A 237 6.41 -4.71 5.51
C TYR A 237 6.64 -6.16 5.93
N TYR A 238 7.16 -6.94 4.99
CA TYR A 238 7.64 -8.29 5.22
C TYR A 238 9.11 -8.37 4.87
N TYR A 239 9.90 -9.02 5.72
CA TYR A 239 11.30 -9.33 5.46
C TYR A 239 11.61 -10.72 6.01
N ASP A 240 12.69 -11.36 5.54
CA ASP A 240 13.14 -12.64 6.10
C ASP A 240 13.82 -12.39 7.44
N LYS A 241 13.44 -13.10 8.51
CA LYS A 241 14.04 -12.96 9.82
C LYS A 241 15.57 -13.21 9.83
N SER A 242 16.06 -14.05 8.91
CA SER A 242 17.50 -14.28 8.75
C SER A 242 18.25 -13.01 8.29
N LYS A 243 17.52 -12.01 7.77
CA LYS A 243 18.03 -10.71 7.28
C LYS A 243 17.67 -9.55 8.20
N GLU A 244 17.19 -9.80 9.40
CA GLU A 244 16.75 -8.77 10.35
C GLU A 244 17.82 -7.71 10.61
N ALA A 245 19.09 -8.13 10.76
CA ALA A 245 20.20 -7.21 10.99
C ALA A 245 20.41 -6.23 9.82
N ASP A 246 20.09 -6.65 8.58
CA ASP A 246 20.29 -5.83 7.39
C ASP A 246 19.20 -4.75 7.24
N VAL A 247 18.02 -4.93 7.86
CA VAL A 247 16.85 -4.05 7.68
C VAL A 247 16.41 -3.35 8.96
N SER A 248 16.94 -3.75 10.13
CA SER A 248 16.49 -3.30 11.45
C SER A 248 16.54 -1.77 11.60
N ASP A 249 17.61 -1.13 11.16
CA ASP A 249 17.79 0.32 11.33
C ASP A 249 16.72 1.10 10.57
N PHE A 250 16.42 0.69 9.33
CA PHE A 250 15.35 1.30 8.55
C PHE A 250 13.97 1.02 9.17
N ILE A 251 13.71 -0.21 9.63
CA ILE A 251 12.45 -0.57 10.31
C ILE A 251 12.27 0.23 11.60
N GLN A 252 13.32 0.42 12.40
CA GLN A 252 13.27 1.25 13.60
C GLN A 252 13.00 2.72 13.26
N TYR A 253 13.66 3.25 12.23
CA TYR A 253 13.43 4.62 11.78
C TYR A 253 11.98 4.86 11.37
N ILE A 254 11.38 4.01 10.53
CA ILE A 254 10.00 4.20 10.06
C ILE A 254 8.96 4.05 11.17
N THR A 255 9.27 3.30 12.24
CA THR A 255 8.38 3.12 13.39
C THR A 255 8.66 4.11 14.53
N SER A 256 9.69 4.96 14.41
CA SER A 256 10.02 6.04 15.35
C SER A 256 8.98 7.17 15.31
N ASP A 257 9.06 8.11 16.25
CA ASP A 257 8.21 9.30 16.26
C ASP A 257 8.36 10.13 14.98
N THR A 258 9.59 10.27 14.47
CA THR A 258 9.85 10.92 13.17
C THR A 258 9.13 10.21 12.02
N GLY A 259 9.23 8.88 11.94
CA GLY A 259 8.54 8.09 10.93
C GLY A 259 7.01 8.19 11.06
N ARG A 260 6.47 8.23 12.28
CA ARG A 260 5.04 8.44 12.56
C ARG A 260 4.55 9.81 12.08
N ASP A 261 5.31 10.86 12.35
CA ASP A 261 4.99 12.22 11.90
C ASP A 261 4.95 12.32 10.37
N ILE A 262 5.92 11.71 9.69
CA ILE A 262 5.94 11.62 8.23
C ILE A 262 4.71 10.86 7.73
N THR A 263 4.39 9.72 8.35
CA THR A 263 3.24 8.88 8.01
C THR A 263 1.93 9.67 8.09
N LEU A 264 1.74 10.44 9.16
CA LEU A 264 0.56 11.29 9.35
C LEU A 264 0.48 12.42 8.30
N LYS A 265 1.60 13.11 8.04
CA LYS A 265 1.68 14.17 7.02
C LYS A 265 1.38 13.66 5.62
N MET A 266 1.68 12.40 5.35
CA MET A 266 1.37 11.74 4.07
C MET A 266 -0.10 11.28 3.95
N GLY A 267 -0.94 11.50 4.98
CA GLY A 267 -2.36 11.13 4.98
C GLY A 267 -2.63 9.66 5.32
N PHE A 268 -1.64 8.96 5.86
CA PHE A 268 -1.80 7.64 6.46
C PHE A 268 -2.01 7.74 7.96
N ILE A 269 -2.50 6.67 8.58
CA ILE A 269 -2.71 6.58 10.01
C ILE A 269 -1.50 5.87 10.62
N PRO A 270 -0.71 6.52 11.49
CA PRO A 270 0.42 5.89 12.15
C PRO A 270 -0.02 4.68 13.01
N ARG A 271 0.90 3.74 13.18
CA ARG A 271 0.74 2.62 14.11
C ARG A 271 0.78 3.08 15.56
#